data_4ee408d46e8c42442cee09d40bab45e6
#
_entry.id   4ee408d46e8c42442cee09d40bab45e6
#
_cell.length_a   1.000
_cell.length_b   1.000
_cell.length_c   1.000
_cell.angle_alpha   90.00
_cell.angle_beta   90.00
_cell.angle_gamma   90.00
#
_symmetry.space_group_name_H-M   'P 1'
#
loop_
_entity.id
_entity.type
_entity.pdbx_description
1 polymer ?
#
loop_
_entity_poly.entity_id
_entity_poly.type
_entity_poly.pdbx_seq_one_letter_code
_entity_poly.pdbx_strand_id
1 'polypeptide(L)'
;MRQPDASPPATGLTGAAPDPAAVTRQRSGLAAGVAVAAMVWALLGGAVLLGVVGINAASVLGAAFGHPLPGDFELTEMGIALAVFAFLPYCQLTDANVTADIFTARAGSRMRGALRALGSLAALVFGCVLLWRMSAGLVDHRLYSSVTAILQIPLWWAFVPVLISLALLAATALLTLTESLREARG
;
A
#
# COMPACT_ATOMS: atom_id res chain seq x y z
N MET A 1 32.27 -32.05 -35.42
CA MET A 1 31.64 -30.70 -35.47
C MET A 1 30.36 -30.77 -34.63
N ARG A 2 30.42 -30.35 -33.35
CA ARG A 2 29.27 -30.33 -32.41
C ARG A 2 28.70 -28.93 -32.42
N GLN A 3 27.43 -28.79 -32.85
CA GLN A 3 26.68 -27.57 -32.68
C GLN A 3 26.40 -27.34 -31.17
N PRO A 4 26.57 -26.14 -30.64
CA PRO A 4 26.09 -25.81 -29.29
C PRO A 4 24.57 -25.59 -29.33
N ASP A 5 23.91 -26.38 -28.49
CA ASP A 5 22.47 -26.30 -28.21
C ASP A 5 22.16 -24.96 -27.53
N ALA A 6 21.66 -23.99 -28.30
CA ALA A 6 21.20 -22.71 -27.82
C ALA A 6 19.70 -22.80 -27.49
N SER A 7 19.38 -23.50 -26.42
CA SER A 7 18.06 -23.40 -25.83
C SER A 7 17.91 -21.97 -25.26
N PRO A 8 16.89 -21.20 -25.68
CA PRO A 8 16.62 -19.89 -25.10
C PRO A 8 16.25 -20.08 -23.61
N PRO A 9 16.69 -19.20 -22.71
CA PRO A 9 16.30 -19.30 -21.30
C PRO A 9 14.78 -19.20 -21.23
N ALA A 10 14.17 -20.19 -20.60
CA ALA A 10 12.75 -20.21 -20.29
C ALA A 10 12.42 -18.97 -19.48
N THR A 11 11.83 -17.99 -20.14
CA THR A 11 11.26 -16.80 -19.50
C THR A 11 10.04 -17.27 -18.72
N GLY A 12 10.29 -17.71 -17.48
CA GLY A 12 9.26 -18.12 -16.57
C GLY A 12 8.33 -16.95 -16.29
N LEU A 13 7.10 -17.05 -16.78
CA LEU A 13 5.94 -16.32 -16.29
C LEU A 13 5.60 -16.81 -14.87
N THR A 14 6.53 -16.74 -13.97
CA THR A 14 6.25 -16.84 -12.54
C THR A 14 5.83 -15.45 -12.09
N GLY A 15 4.52 -15.24 -11.91
CA GLY A 15 3.94 -14.11 -11.22
C GLY A 15 4.32 -14.14 -9.72
N ALA A 16 5.59 -14.33 -9.42
CA ALA A 16 6.13 -14.19 -8.08
C ALA A 16 6.12 -12.69 -7.75
N ALA A 17 5.52 -12.36 -6.62
CA ALA A 17 5.62 -11.01 -6.05
C ALA A 17 7.10 -10.57 -6.03
N PRO A 18 7.40 -9.31 -6.37
CA PRO A 18 8.76 -8.82 -6.38
C PRO A 18 9.41 -9.04 -5.02
N ASP A 19 10.64 -9.58 -5.01
CA ASP A 19 11.37 -9.83 -3.77
C ASP A 19 11.54 -8.51 -3.00
N PRO A 20 10.94 -8.39 -1.80
CA PRO A 20 10.99 -7.17 -1.01
C PRO A 20 12.43 -6.76 -0.67
N ALA A 21 13.35 -7.72 -0.55
CA ALA A 21 14.76 -7.45 -0.33
C ALA A 21 15.45 -6.83 -1.57
N ALA A 22 14.99 -7.16 -2.78
CA ALA A 22 15.51 -6.58 -4.02
C ALA A 22 15.12 -5.11 -4.17
N VAL A 23 13.90 -4.74 -3.77
CA VAL A 23 13.38 -3.35 -3.83
C VAL A 23 14.19 -2.41 -2.92
N THR A 24 14.67 -2.91 -1.78
CA THR A 24 15.47 -2.11 -0.83
C THR A 24 16.95 -2.07 -1.19
N ARG A 25 17.49 -3.13 -1.80
CA ARG A 25 18.93 -3.26 -2.09
C ARG A 25 19.42 -2.32 -3.20
N GLN A 26 18.56 -1.94 -4.14
CA GLN A 26 18.92 -1.03 -5.25
C GLN A 26 18.89 0.46 -4.89
N ARG A 27 18.32 0.84 -3.74
CA ARG A 27 18.16 2.23 -3.30
C ARG A 27 19.16 2.54 -2.20
N SER A 28 19.87 3.67 -2.30
CA SER A 28 20.86 4.10 -1.29
C SER A 28 20.33 5.27 -0.44
N GLY A 29 20.77 5.35 0.81
CA GLY A 29 20.47 6.46 1.70
C GLY A 29 18.99 6.60 2.10
N LEU A 30 18.45 7.82 2.00
CA LEU A 30 17.08 8.14 2.40
C LEU A 30 16.01 7.31 1.65
N ALA A 31 16.24 7.02 0.37
CA ALA A 31 15.31 6.22 -0.42
C ALA A 31 15.18 4.78 0.10
N ALA A 32 16.28 4.18 0.57
CA ALA A 32 16.25 2.88 1.22
C ALA A 32 15.48 2.92 2.53
N GLY A 33 15.65 3.98 3.34
CA GLY A 33 14.90 4.16 4.59
C GLY A 33 13.39 4.23 4.38
N VAL A 34 12.94 5.01 3.40
CA VAL A 34 11.51 5.11 3.05
C VAL A 34 10.97 3.77 2.53
N ALA A 35 11.76 3.03 1.73
CA ALA A 35 11.35 1.73 1.23
C ALA A 35 11.18 0.69 2.36
N VAL A 36 12.12 0.66 3.31
CA VAL A 36 12.01 -0.20 4.50
C VAL A 36 10.81 0.19 5.35
N ALA A 37 10.59 1.49 5.58
CA ALA A 37 9.45 1.97 6.35
C ALA A 37 8.11 1.57 5.70
N ALA A 38 7.97 1.72 4.38
CA ALA A 38 6.77 1.33 3.65
C ALA A 38 6.54 -0.20 3.70
N MET A 39 7.61 -0.99 3.60
CA MET A 39 7.52 -2.45 3.71
C MET A 39 7.08 -2.89 5.12
N VAL A 40 7.72 -2.37 6.17
CA VAL A 40 7.35 -2.70 7.56
C VAL A 40 5.91 -2.27 7.83
N TRP A 41 5.51 -1.09 7.34
CA TRP A 41 4.15 -0.59 7.48
C TRP A 41 3.12 -1.47 6.79
N ALA A 42 3.42 -1.97 5.59
CA ALA A 42 2.57 -2.93 4.89
C ALA A 42 2.45 -4.26 5.63
N LEU A 43 3.54 -4.76 6.24
CA LEU A 43 3.50 -5.98 7.06
C LEU A 43 2.62 -5.79 8.31
N LEU A 44 2.68 -4.62 8.94
CA LEU A 44 1.76 -4.28 10.04
C LEU A 44 0.31 -4.24 9.56
N GLY A 45 0.03 -3.67 8.39
CA GLY A 45 -1.29 -3.72 7.75
C GLY A 45 -1.77 -5.16 7.52
N GLY A 46 -0.88 -6.04 7.05
CA GLY A 46 -1.16 -7.47 6.90
C GLY A 46 -1.48 -8.16 8.22
N ALA A 47 -0.75 -7.85 9.29
CA ALA A 47 -1.02 -8.37 10.62
C ALA A 47 -2.38 -7.92 11.16
N VAL A 48 -2.75 -6.65 10.92
CA VAL A 48 -4.09 -6.14 11.27
C VAL A 48 -5.17 -6.90 10.50
N LEU A 49 -4.97 -7.17 9.21
CA LEU A 49 -5.93 -7.92 8.39
C LEU A 49 -6.10 -9.35 8.91
N LEU A 50 -5.02 -10.03 9.29
CA LEU A 50 -5.10 -11.34 9.95
C LEU A 50 -5.85 -11.27 11.28
N GLY A 51 -5.66 -10.21 12.07
CA GLY A 51 -6.44 -9.95 13.27
C GLY A 51 -7.93 -9.81 12.98
N VAL A 52 -8.30 -9.06 11.94
CA VAL A 52 -9.70 -8.92 11.48
C VAL A 52 -10.29 -10.28 11.10
N VAL A 53 -9.57 -11.09 10.35
CA VAL A 53 -10.00 -12.46 10.00
C VAL A 53 -10.20 -13.29 11.27
N GLY A 54 -9.28 -13.22 12.22
CA GLY A 54 -9.39 -13.91 13.52
C GLY A 54 -10.61 -13.48 14.33
N ILE A 55 -10.90 -12.19 14.41
CA ILE A 55 -12.08 -11.64 15.10
C ILE A 55 -13.37 -12.14 14.45
N ASN A 56 -13.45 -12.09 13.11
CA ASN A 56 -14.63 -12.57 12.38
C ASN A 56 -14.83 -14.09 12.56
N ALA A 57 -13.75 -14.87 12.49
CA ALA A 57 -13.82 -16.31 12.75
C ALA A 57 -14.29 -16.61 14.18
N ALA A 58 -13.78 -15.88 15.17
CA ALA A 58 -14.20 -16.01 16.57
C ALA A 58 -15.65 -15.59 16.77
N SER A 59 -16.11 -14.52 16.09
CA SER A 59 -17.51 -14.07 16.15
C SER A 59 -18.48 -15.13 15.58
N VAL A 60 -18.15 -15.70 14.42
CA VAL A 60 -18.95 -16.77 13.79
C VAL A 60 -19.00 -18.01 14.67
N LEU A 61 -17.87 -18.45 15.22
CA LEU A 61 -17.84 -19.58 16.16
C LEU A 61 -18.60 -19.27 17.44
N GLY A 62 -18.43 -18.07 18.02
CA GLY A 62 -19.19 -17.64 19.19
C GLY A 62 -20.69 -17.62 18.96
N ALA A 63 -21.12 -17.16 17.78
CA ALA A 63 -22.54 -17.17 17.40
C ALA A 63 -23.13 -18.58 17.36
N ALA A 64 -22.35 -19.59 16.91
CA ALA A 64 -22.78 -20.99 16.91
C ALA A 64 -23.03 -21.53 18.33
N PHE A 65 -22.37 -20.96 19.34
CA PHE A 65 -22.57 -21.28 20.76
C PHE A 65 -23.49 -20.28 21.49
N GLY A 66 -24.16 -19.38 20.78
CA GLY A 66 -25.08 -18.39 21.35
C GLY A 66 -24.38 -17.15 21.97
N HIS A 67 -23.10 -16.99 21.76
CA HIS A 67 -22.28 -15.87 22.31
C HIS A 67 -21.50 -15.15 21.19
N PRO A 68 -22.15 -14.42 20.26
CA PRO A 68 -21.46 -13.64 19.25
C PRO A 68 -20.64 -12.50 19.90
N LEU A 69 -19.50 -12.14 19.29
CA LEU A 69 -18.70 -11.02 19.75
C LEU A 69 -19.40 -9.69 19.40
N PRO A 70 -19.71 -8.84 20.40
CA PRO A 70 -20.28 -7.53 20.12
C PRO A 70 -19.21 -6.62 19.47
N GLY A 71 -19.59 -5.87 18.42
CA GLY A 71 -18.70 -4.89 17.77
C GLY A 71 -17.70 -5.48 16.78
N ASP A 72 -17.84 -6.76 16.40
CA ASP A 72 -17.02 -7.40 15.36
C ASP A 72 -17.08 -6.65 14.02
N PHE A 73 -18.25 -6.12 13.68
CA PHE A 73 -18.46 -5.31 12.48
C PHE A 73 -17.65 -4.00 12.53
N GLU A 74 -17.65 -3.27 13.65
CA GLU A 74 -16.89 -2.04 13.84
C GLU A 74 -15.38 -2.27 13.73
N LEU A 75 -14.89 -3.33 14.39
CA LEU A 75 -13.47 -3.72 14.32
C LEU A 75 -13.06 -4.13 12.91
N THR A 76 -13.95 -4.81 12.20
CA THR A 76 -13.74 -5.22 10.80
C THR A 76 -13.63 -3.99 9.90
N GLU A 77 -14.55 -3.05 9.99
CA GLU A 77 -14.57 -1.83 9.18
C GLU A 77 -13.30 -1.00 9.41
N MET A 78 -12.95 -0.73 10.67
CA MET A 78 -11.75 0.01 11.03
C MET A 78 -10.47 -0.73 10.60
N GLY A 79 -10.40 -2.04 10.82
CA GLY A 79 -9.23 -2.84 10.50
C GLY A 79 -8.99 -2.96 9.00
N ILE A 80 -10.05 -3.17 8.20
CA ILE A 80 -9.94 -3.19 6.73
C ILE A 80 -9.48 -1.82 6.20
N ALA A 81 -10.10 -0.73 6.67
CA ALA A 81 -9.70 0.60 6.25
C ALA A 81 -8.21 0.84 6.54
N LEU A 82 -7.75 0.51 7.76
CA LEU A 82 -6.36 0.65 8.16
C LEU A 82 -5.42 -0.20 7.29
N ALA A 83 -5.75 -1.46 7.03
CA ALA A 83 -4.94 -2.36 6.22
C ALA A 83 -4.82 -1.86 4.77
N VAL A 84 -5.93 -1.42 4.16
CA VAL A 84 -5.93 -0.89 2.79
C VAL A 84 -4.99 0.32 2.68
N PHE A 85 -5.09 1.28 3.58
CA PHE A 85 -4.21 2.45 3.57
C PHE A 85 -2.74 2.07 3.86
N ALA A 86 -2.49 1.07 4.70
CA ALA A 86 -1.13 0.62 5.01
C ALA A 86 -0.42 -0.03 3.81
N PHE A 87 -1.15 -0.65 2.89
CA PHE A 87 -0.56 -1.25 1.68
C PHE A 87 -0.23 -0.22 0.59
N LEU A 88 -0.89 0.93 0.53
CA LEU A 88 -0.72 1.92 -0.55
C LEU A 88 0.74 2.36 -0.76
N PRO A 89 1.54 2.70 0.28
CA PRO A 89 2.93 3.11 0.09
C PRO A 89 3.79 2.01 -0.54
N TYR A 90 3.56 0.77 -0.15
CA TYR A 90 4.29 -0.39 -0.69
C TYR A 90 3.89 -0.65 -2.16
N CYS A 91 2.59 -0.62 -2.47
CA CYS A 91 2.10 -0.75 -3.84
C CYS A 91 2.68 0.34 -4.76
N GLN A 92 2.83 1.57 -4.27
CA GLN A 92 3.44 2.66 -5.01
C GLN A 92 4.93 2.41 -5.30
N LEU A 93 5.67 1.84 -4.34
CA LEU A 93 7.10 1.54 -4.51
C LEU A 93 7.39 0.39 -5.47
N THR A 94 6.49 -0.60 -5.52
CA THR A 94 6.64 -1.80 -6.33
C THR A 94 6.02 -1.67 -7.72
N ASP A 95 5.51 -0.46 -8.06
CA ASP A 95 4.72 -0.20 -9.28
C ASP A 95 3.55 -1.20 -9.45
N ALA A 96 3.08 -1.80 -8.36
CA ALA A 96 1.97 -2.73 -8.36
C ALA A 96 0.61 -2.08 -8.71
N ASN A 97 0.61 -0.79 -8.98
CA ASN A 97 -0.51 -0.03 -9.56
C ASN A 97 -0.64 -0.34 -11.08
N VAL A 98 -0.86 -1.55 -11.39
CA VAL A 98 -0.62 -2.39 -12.56
C VAL A 98 -1.40 -2.03 -13.83
N THR A 99 -1.96 -0.89 -13.98
CA THR A 99 -2.66 -0.57 -15.23
C THR A 99 -1.72 -0.22 -16.39
N ALA A 100 -0.46 0.05 -16.08
CA ALA A 100 0.49 0.52 -17.09
C ALA A 100 1.10 -0.61 -17.93
N ASP A 101 1.32 -1.81 -17.38
CA ASP A 101 2.10 -2.85 -18.07
C ASP A 101 1.43 -3.40 -19.34
N ILE A 102 0.09 -3.50 -19.35
CA ILE A 102 -0.66 -3.99 -20.49
C ILE A 102 -0.59 -2.98 -21.67
N PHE A 103 -0.66 -1.68 -21.37
CA PHE A 103 -0.58 -0.63 -22.38
C PHE A 103 0.86 -0.29 -22.77
N THR A 104 1.84 -0.55 -21.90
CA THR A 104 3.24 -0.19 -22.11
C THR A 104 4.10 -1.32 -22.67
N ALA A 105 3.60 -2.55 -22.76
CA ALA A 105 4.32 -3.69 -23.33
C ALA A 105 4.86 -3.43 -24.75
N ARG A 106 4.22 -2.52 -25.51
CA ARG A 106 4.65 -2.10 -26.86
C ARG A 106 5.26 -0.69 -26.92
N ALA A 107 5.34 0.02 -25.79
CA ALA A 107 5.83 1.38 -25.73
C ALA A 107 7.36 1.42 -25.53
N GLY A 108 8.02 2.39 -26.17
CA GLY A 108 9.47 2.63 -25.97
C GLY A 108 9.80 3.05 -24.54
N SER A 109 11.09 2.96 -24.15
CA SER A 109 11.56 3.27 -22.79
C SER A 109 11.13 4.66 -22.30
N ARG A 110 11.19 5.67 -23.15
CA ARG A 110 10.77 7.05 -22.83
C ARG A 110 9.27 7.17 -22.54
N MET A 111 8.43 6.45 -23.30
CA MET A 111 6.98 6.45 -23.08
C MET A 111 6.62 5.77 -21.75
N ARG A 112 7.30 4.67 -21.42
CA ARG A 112 7.14 4.00 -20.12
C ARG A 112 7.52 4.91 -18.96
N GLY A 113 8.67 5.59 -19.04
CA GLY A 113 9.09 6.57 -18.05
C GLY A 113 8.09 7.72 -17.87
N ALA A 114 7.53 8.25 -18.97
CA ALA A 114 6.53 9.31 -18.91
C ALA A 114 5.21 8.84 -18.27
N LEU A 115 4.73 7.64 -18.59
CA LEU A 115 3.51 7.08 -18.00
C LEU A 115 3.69 6.76 -16.49
N ARG A 116 4.85 6.23 -16.09
CA ARG A 116 5.21 6.05 -14.66
C ARG A 116 5.27 7.38 -13.94
N ALA A 117 5.88 8.41 -14.52
CA ALA A 117 5.92 9.75 -13.94
C ALA A 117 4.52 10.35 -13.78
N LEU A 118 3.63 10.18 -14.76
CA LEU A 118 2.24 10.63 -14.67
C LEU A 118 1.47 9.90 -13.56
N GLY A 119 1.63 8.58 -13.46
CA GLY A 119 1.02 7.78 -12.39
C GLY A 119 1.54 8.18 -10.99
N SER A 120 2.86 8.37 -10.85
CA SER A 120 3.47 8.81 -9.59
C SER A 120 3.05 10.24 -9.21
N LEU A 121 2.89 11.13 -10.20
CA LEU A 121 2.37 12.48 -9.97
C LEU A 121 0.91 12.45 -9.51
N ALA A 122 0.07 11.64 -10.15
CA ALA A 122 -1.31 11.46 -9.74
C ALA A 122 -1.41 10.91 -8.31
N ALA A 123 -0.61 9.88 -7.97
CA ALA A 123 -0.55 9.32 -6.62
C ALA A 123 -0.07 10.35 -5.58
N LEU A 124 0.90 11.21 -5.93
CA LEU A 124 1.39 12.28 -5.05
C LEU A 124 0.29 13.31 -4.78
N VAL A 125 -0.36 13.80 -5.84
CA VAL A 125 -1.44 14.80 -5.70
C VAL A 125 -2.59 14.23 -4.88
N PHE A 126 -3.03 13.01 -5.19
CA PHE A 126 -4.10 12.33 -4.47
C PHE A 126 -3.72 12.11 -2.99
N GLY A 127 -2.51 11.62 -2.74
CA GLY A 127 -1.98 11.41 -1.38
C GLY A 127 -1.94 12.71 -0.57
N CYS A 128 -1.48 13.82 -1.16
CA CYS A 128 -1.45 15.13 -0.49
C CYS A 128 -2.86 15.67 -0.21
N VAL A 129 -3.78 15.57 -1.16
CA VAL A 129 -5.17 16.02 -0.98
C VAL A 129 -5.86 15.19 0.11
N LEU A 130 -5.70 13.87 0.11
CA LEU A 130 -6.24 13.01 1.16
C LEU A 130 -5.59 13.29 2.51
N LEU A 131 -4.29 13.49 2.57
CA LEU A 131 -3.58 13.82 3.80
C LEU A 131 -4.14 15.11 4.42
N TRP A 132 -4.31 16.15 3.60
CA TRP A 132 -4.92 17.41 4.05
C TRP A 132 -6.38 17.21 4.52
N ARG A 133 -7.19 16.48 3.74
CA ARG A 133 -8.61 16.28 4.08
C ARG A 133 -8.78 15.41 5.32
N MET A 134 -8.00 14.32 5.45
CA MET A 134 -8.05 13.42 6.59
C MET A 134 -7.49 14.06 7.87
N SER A 135 -6.52 14.98 7.76
CA SER A 135 -6.05 15.74 8.93
C SER A 135 -7.13 16.64 9.50
N ALA A 136 -7.93 17.28 8.65
CA ALA A 136 -9.11 18.05 9.08
C ALA A 136 -10.14 17.13 9.75
N GLY A 137 -10.43 15.95 9.16
CA GLY A 137 -11.34 14.97 9.74
C GLY A 137 -10.88 14.46 11.12
N LEU A 138 -9.58 14.26 11.31
CA LEU A 138 -9.02 13.88 12.63
C LEU A 138 -9.32 14.96 13.70
N VAL A 139 -9.14 16.23 13.34
CA VAL A 139 -9.43 17.36 14.26
C VAL A 139 -10.92 17.38 14.60
N ASP A 140 -11.80 17.25 13.60
CA ASP A 140 -13.25 17.24 13.80
C ASP A 140 -13.68 16.08 14.72
N HIS A 141 -13.20 14.85 14.48
CA HIS A 141 -13.54 13.69 15.32
C HIS A 141 -13.00 13.81 16.74
N ARG A 142 -11.87 14.48 16.95
CA ARG A 142 -11.39 14.81 18.31
C ARG A 142 -12.26 15.86 18.99
N LEU A 143 -12.65 16.91 18.25
CA LEU A 143 -13.44 18.02 18.79
C LEU A 143 -14.84 17.55 19.23
N TYR A 144 -15.48 16.73 18.40
CA TYR A 144 -16.82 16.20 18.65
C TYR A 144 -16.84 14.91 19.47
N SER A 145 -15.67 14.41 19.95
CA SER A 145 -15.55 13.17 20.72
C SER A 145 -16.32 11.99 20.10
N SER A 146 -16.26 11.88 18.75
CA SER A 146 -16.97 10.84 18.01
C SER A 146 -16.44 9.45 18.36
N VAL A 147 -17.34 8.53 18.74
CA VAL A 147 -17.03 7.15 19.09
C VAL A 147 -17.85 6.17 18.26
N THR A 148 -17.41 4.91 18.18
CA THR A 148 -18.20 3.84 17.56
C THR A 148 -19.43 3.51 18.37
N ALA A 149 -20.46 2.90 17.76
CA ALA A 149 -21.78 2.73 18.35
C ALA A 149 -21.80 1.68 19.48
N ILE A 150 -21.06 0.58 19.32
CA ILE A 150 -21.09 -0.59 20.22
C ILE A 150 -19.89 -0.56 21.17
N LEU A 151 -18.66 -0.48 20.63
CA LEU A 151 -17.42 -0.57 21.41
C LEU A 151 -16.98 0.77 22.03
N GLN A 152 -17.63 1.90 21.63
CA GLN A 152 -17.29 3.25 22.10
C GLN A 152 -15.82 3.61 21.88
N ILE A 153 -15.19 3.06 20.81
CA ILE A 153 -13.82 3.36 20.45
C ILE A 153 -13.77 4.75 19.83
N PRO A 154 -12.85 5.65 20.24
CA PRO A 154 -12.70 6.96 19.64
C PRO A 154 -12.30 6.85 18.16
N LEU A 155 -13.11 7.38 17.25
CA LEU A 155 -12.87 7.29 15.80
C LEU A 155 -11.54 7.92 15.37
N TRP A 156 -11.06 8.94 16.06
CA TRP A 156 -9.77 9.58 15.74
C TRP A 156 -8.57 8.63 15.84
N TRP A 157 -8.68 7.50 16.56
CA TRP A 157 -7.63 6.49 16.64
C TRP A 157 -7.36 5.84 15.28
N ALA A 158 -8.41 5.60 14.48
CA ALA A 158 -8.25 5.05 13.14
C ALA A 158 -7.62 6.05 12.17
N PHE A 159 -7.82 7.36 12.39
CA PHE A 159 -7.25 8.38 11.51
C PHE A 159 -5.73 8.49 11.63
N VAL A 160 -5.15 8.25 12.82
CA VAL A 160 -3.69 8.36 13.03
C VAL A 160 -2.89 7.45 12.10
N PRO A 161 -3.11 6.13 12.08
CA PRO A 161 -2.37 5.24 11.18
C PRO A 161 -2.69 5.48 9.70
N VAL A 162 -3.90 5.94 9.37
CA VAL A 162 -4.24 6.36 8.00
C VAL A 162 -3.42 7.57 7.56
N LEU A 163 -3.23 8.57 8.42
CA LEU A 163 -2.38 9.73 8.14
C LEU A 163 -0.91 9.34 7.97
N ILE A 164 -0.40 8.41 8.78
CA ILE A 164 0.96 7.88 8.62
C ILE A 164 1.09 7.18 7.26
N SER A 165 0.10 6.37 6.87
CA SER A 165 0.05 5.70 5.57
C SER A 165 0.08 6.70 4.41
N LEU A 166 -0.72 7.76 4.49
CA LEU A 166 -0.77 8.81 3.45
C LEU A 166 0.51 9.62 3.37
N ALA A 167 1.16 9.90 4.51
CA ALA A 167 2.47 10.56 4.54
C ALA A 167 3.55 9.67 3.88
N LEU A 168 3.55 8.36 4.18
CA LEU A 168 4.44 7.40 3.53
C LEU A 168 4.12 7.27 2.03
N LEU A 169 2.83 7.28 1.64
CA LEU A 169 2.43 7.28 0.23
C LEU A 169 2.97 8.51 -0.50
N ALA A 170 2.85 9.69 0.08
CA ALA A 170 3.39 10.92 -0.52
C ALA A 170 4.92 10.84 -0.66
N ALA A 171 5.62 10.33 0.35
CA ALA A 171 7.08 10.14 0.31
C ALA A 171 7.49 9.12 -0.77
N THR A 172 6.81 7.99 -0.87
CA THR A 172 7.10 6.97 -1.89
C THR A 172 6.75 7.45 -3.29
N ALA A 173 5.64 8.17 -3.48
CA ALA A 173 5.25 8.76 -4.75
C ALA A 173 6.26 9.83 -5.21
N LEU A 174 6.80 10.61 -4.31
CA LEU A 174 7.86 11.58 -4.63
C LEU A 174 9.15 10.88 -5.07
N LEU A 175 9.55 9.79 -4.42
CA LEU A 175 10.70 8.98 -4.81
C LEU A 175 10.51 8.38 -6.20
N THR A 176 9.40 7.70 -6.44
CA THR A 176 9.11 7.07 -7.74
C THR A 176 8.98 8.11 -8.86
N LEU A 177 8.44 9.29 -8.57
CA LEU A 177 8.37 10.40 -9.52
C LEU A 177 9.77 10.88 -9.92
N THR A 178 10.67 11.08 -8.96
CA THR A 178 12.05 11.53 -9.26
C THR A 178 12.85 10.49 -10.04
N GLU A 179 12.66 9.21 -9.74
CA GLU A 179 13.26 8.09 -10.48
C GLU A 179 12.74 8.06 -11.93
N SER A 180 11.41 8.10 -12.11
CA SER A 180 10.77 8.07 -13.45
C SER A 180 11.14 9.27 -14.32
N LEU A 181 11.29 10.46 -13.74
CA LEU A 181 11.74 11.65 -14.47
C LEU A 181 13.20 11.54 -14.91
N ARG A 182 14.06 10.87 -14.15
CA ARG A 182 15.44 10.59 -14.56
C ARG A 182 15.48 9.59 -15.71
N GLU A 183 14.69 8.53 -15.65
CA GLU A 183 14.54 7.53 -16.73
C GLU A 183 14.00 8.15 -18.04
N ALA A 184 13.06 9.08 -17.95
CA ALA A 184 12.50 9.76 -19.11
C ALA A 184 13.48 10.74 -19.81
N ARG A 185 14.49 11.24 -19.07
CA ARG A 185 15.50 12.19 -19.58
C ARG A 185 16.75 11.55 -20.19
N GLY A 186 17.02 10.27 -19.85
CA GLY A 186 18.16 9.50 -20.39
C GLY A 186 17.73 8.71 -21.62
#